data_7419c8efc2b34f8e9c5585ea497583e7
#
_entry.id   7419c8efc2b34f8e9c5585ea497583e7
#
_cell.length_a   1.000
_cell.length_b   1.000
_cell.length_c   1.000
_cell.angle_alpha   90.00
_cell.angle_beta   90.00
_cell.angle_gamma   90.00
#
_symmetry.space_group_name_H-M   'P 1'
#
loop_
_entity.id
_entity.type
_entity.pdbx_description
1 polymer ?
#
loop_
_entity_poly.entity_id
_entity_poly.type
_entity_poly.pdbx_seq_one_letter_code
_entity_poly.pdbx_strand_id
1 'polypeptide(L)'
;MVFEQEVTSSIKPIMGIEDRPKTVFETLFYAFQVTLVDFTPFIWAGMFVTLAGLPDSILPTMISTCFLAMGVGTLIQTIFGNRLPIVQGPSASVLSAMGPVTAMYGFPAMWGSVLVGGLLETFLGLSRLLGRIRKFIPPCVTGSVVATIGFVAARISLTWIFGSGRNLHLVMAVVAFVVALVLKFRFKGIISRGFILVATLLVGVAGASMIGEYNWSAVIE
;
A
#
# COMPACT_ATOMS: atom_id res chain seq x y z
N MET A 1 -7.67 7.09 29.33
CA MET A 1 -7.15 8.49 29.24
C MET A 1 -5.73 8.67 29.80
N VAL A 2 -5.38 8.12 30.97
CA VAL A 2 -4.02 8.29 31.54
C VAL A 2 -2.97 7.48 30.76
N PHE A 3 -3.25 6.27 30.32
CA PHE A 3 -2.33 5.43 29.55
C PHE A 3 -2.04 5.97 28.13
N GLU A 4 -2.96 6.70 27.53
CA GLU A 4 -2.78 7.30 26.19
C GLU A 4 -1.83 8.50 26.23
N GLN A 5 -1.82 9.25 27.31
CA GLN A 5 -0.92 10.40 27.50
C GLN A 5 0.53 9.98 27.77
N GLU A 6 0.77 8.89 28.49
CA GLU A 6 2.14 8.41 28.77
C GLU A 6 2.82 7.80 27.54
N VAL A 7 2.10 7.07 26.70
CA VAL A 7 2.67 6.51 25.45
C VAL A 7 2.96 7.60 24.41
N THR A 8 2.14 8.65 24.36
CA THR A 8 2.33 9.76 23.42
C THR A 8 3.48 10.68 23.83
N SER A 9 3.83 10.74 25.12
CA SER A 9 4.90 11.62 25.62
C SER A 9 6.32 11.09 25.38
N SER A 10 6.48 9.79 25.08
CA SER A 10 7.80 9.16 24.90
C SER A 10 8.33 9.19 23.46
N ILE A 11 7.50 9.48 22.47
CA ILE A 11 7.90 9.51 21.06
C ILE A 11 7.76 10.95 20.54
N LYS A 12 8.79 11.77 20.74
CA LYS A 12 8.87 13.07 20.05
C LYS A 12 9.09 12.81 18.57
N PRO A 13 8.17 13.26 17.67
CA PRO A 13 8.41 13.17 16.25
C PRO A 13 9.65 14.01 15.90
N ILE A 14 10.49 13.52 15.01
CA ILE A 14 11.71 14.23 14.56
C ILE A 14 11.34 15.48 13.77
N MET A 15 10.17 15.44 13.10
CA MET A 15 9.57 16.57 12.39
C MET A 15 8.09 16.64 12.73
N GLY A 16 7.57 17.83 12.94
CA GLY A 16 6.13 18.07 13.06
C GLY A 16 5.42 17.87 11.72
N ILE A 17 4.11 17.80 11.75
CA ILE A 17 3.26 17.58 10.57
C ILE A 17 3.41 18.75 9.55
N GLU A 18 3.70 19.95 10.04
CA GLU A 18 3.83 21.16 9.23
C GLU A 18 5.30 21.51 8.90
N ASP A 19 6.25 20.77 9.46
CA ASP A 19 7.66 21.00 9.21
C ASP A 19 8.02 20.62 7.78
N ARG A 20 8.85 21.46 7.14
CA ARG A 20 9.36 21.20 5.79
C ARG A 20 10.78 20.63 5.85
N PRO A 21 11.14 19.76 4.92
CA PRO A 21 12.52 19.32 4.77
C PRO A 21 13.44 20.54 4.58
N LYS A 22 14.62 20.52 5.21
CA LYS A 22 15.53 21.66 5.22
C LYS A 22 16.30 21.82 3.92
N THR A 23 16.46 20.74 3.17
CA THR A 23 17.23 20.71 1.93
C THR A 23 16.45 20.06 0.79
N VAL A 24 16.79 20.44 -0.46
CA VAL A 24 16.21 19.80 -1.65
C VAL A 24 16.54 18.30 -1.68
N PHE A 25 17.72 17.91 -1.22
CA PHE A 25 18.12 16.51 -1.13
C PHE A 25 17.21 15.72 -0.17
N GLU A 26 16.94 16.25 1.01
CA GLU A 26 15.98 15.62 1.95
C GLU A 26 14.59 15.50 1.33
N THR A 27 14.12 16.53 0.62
CA THR A 27 12.82 16.49 -0.06
C THR A 27 12.76 15.38 -1.10
N LEU A 28 13.77 15.30 -1.97
CA LEU A 28 13.86 14.26 -2.99
C LEU A 28 14.01 12.87 -2.38
N PHE A 29 14.78 12.75 -1.31
CA PHE A 29 14.96 11.49 -0.60
C PHE A 29 13.64 11.00 0.02
N TYR A 30 12.89 11.86 0.71
CA TYR A 30 11.58 11.51 1.27
C TYR A 30 10.56 11.22 0.17
N ALA A 31 10.53 12.01 -0.90
CA ALA A 31 9.67 11.76 -2.05
C ALA A 31 9.96 10.37 -2.68
N PHE A 32 11.23 10.06 -2.90
CA PHE A 32 11.66 8.75 -3.40
C PHE A 32 11.27 7.62 -2.45
N GLN A 33 11.48 7.79 -1.13
CA GLN A 33 11.10 6.81 -0.13
C GLN A 33 9.59 6.57 -0.13
N VAL A 34 8.79 7.62 -0.20
CA VAL A 34 7.32 7.52 -0.24
C VAL A 34 6.86 6.80 -1.51
N THR A 35 7.41 7.18 -2.66
CA THR A 35 7.11 6.54 -3.95
C THR A 35 7.47 5.05 -3.94
N LEU A 36 8.61 4.70 -3.37
CA LEU A 36 9.04 3.29 -3.28
C LEU A 36 8.19 2.47 -2.31
N VAL A 37 7.75 3.04 -1.20
CA VAL A 37 6.84 2.36 -0.26
C VAL A 37 5.48 2.11 -0.90
N ASP A 38 5.10 2.95 -1.87
CA ASP A 38 3.81 2.89 -2.54
C ASP A 38 3.83 2.08 -3.85
N PHE A 39 4.58 0.97 -3.87
CA PHE A 39 4.51 -0.03 -4.94
C PHE A 39 3.23 -0.88 -4.91
N THR A 40 2.29 -0.51 -4.07
CA THR A 40 0.99 -1.15 -3.94
C THR A 40 0.21 -1.32 -5.26
N PRO A 41 0.28 -0.42 -6.28
CA PRO A 41 -0.41 -0.62 -7.55
C PRO A 41 -0.03 -1.90 -8.29
N PHE A 42 1.22 -2.35 -8.20
CA PHE A 42 1.62 -3.61 -8.83
C PHE A 42 0.88 -4.79 -8.22
N ILE A 43 0.81 -4.84 -6.89
CA ILE A 43 0.14 -5.92 -6.16
C ILE A 43 -1.38 -5.86 -6.39
N TRP A 44 -1.97 -4.67 -6.24
CA TRP A 44 -3.41 -4.50 -6.32
C TRP A 44 -3.95 -4.69 -7.71
N ALA A 45 -3.24 -4.24 -8.76
CA ALA A 45 -3.63 -4.46 -10.13
C ALA A 45 -3.61 -5.96 -10.48
N GLY A 46 -2.58 -6.69 -10.07
CA GLY A 46 -2.51 -8.15 -10.26
C GLY A 46 -3.63 -8.88 -9.54
N MET A 47 -3.91 -8.51 -8.29
CA MET A 47 -5.02 -9.07 -7.53
C MET A 47 -6.38 -8.77 -8.17
N PHE A 48 -6.60 -7.55 -8.65
CA PHE A 48 -7.82 -7.16 -9.32
C PHE A 48 -8.05 -7.99 -10.60
N VAL A 49 -7.03 -8.10 -11.44
CA VAL A 49 -7.08 -8.90 -12.68
C VAL A 49 -7.45 -10.34 -12.36
N THR A 50 -6.82 -10.94 -11.33
CA THR A 50 -7.12 -12.30 -10.89
C THR A 50 -8.56 -12.44 -10.36
N LEU A 51 -9.00 -11.53 -9.48
CA LEU A 51 -10.34 -11.58 -8.88
C LEU A 51 -11.46 -11.29 -9.89
N ALA A 52 -11.18 -10.48 -10.89
CA ALA A 52 -12.12 -10.12 -11.96
C ALA A 52 -12.13 -11.14 -13.12
N GLY A 53 -11.22 -12.14 -13.10
CA GLY A 53 -11.09 -13.11 -14.19
C GLY A 53 -10.67 -12.49 -15.52
N LEU A 54 -9.90 -11.41 -15.49
CA LEU A 54 -9.44 -10.68 -16.66
C LEU A 54 -8.17 -11.30 -17.25
N PRO A 55 -7.91 -11.13 -18.56
CA PRO A 55 -6.66 -11.61 -19.16
C PRO A 55 -5.46 -10.79 -18.66
N ASP A 56 -4.32 -11.44 -18.51
CA ASP A 56 -3.09 -10.81 -18.04
C ASP A 56 -2.58 -9.66 -18.93
N SER A 57 -2.99 -9.64 -20.20
CA SER A 57 -2.65 -8.57 -21.14
C SER A 57 -3.12 -7.18 -20.70
N ILE A 58 -4.12 -7.09 -19.82
CA ILE A 58 -4.65 -5.83 -19.29
C ILE A 58 -3.82 -5.29 -18.10
N LEU A 59 -2.96 -6.11 -17.51
CA LEU A 59 -2.22 -5.80 -16.30
C LEU A 59 -1.34 -4.55 -16.41
N PRO A 60 -0.54 -4.34 -17.49
CA PRO A 60 0.26 -3.13 -17.62
C PRO A 60 -0.59 -1.86 -17.66
N THR A 61 -1.74 -1.90 -18.34
CA THR A 61 -2.69 -0.79 -18.41
C THR A 61 -3.29 -0.50 -17.03
N MET A 62 -3.66 -1.53 -16.29
CA MET A 62 -4.19 -1.38 -14.92
C MET A 62 -3.16 -0.76 -13.98
N ILE A 63 -1.91 -1.21 -14.03
CA ILE A 63 -0.81 -0.64 -13.22
C ILE A 63 -0.62 0.83 -13.55
N SER A 64 -0.48 1.17 -14.83
CA SER A 64 -0.27 2.55 -15.30
C SER A 64 -1.41 3.47 -14.88
N THR A 65 -2.65 3.01 -15.04
CA THR A 65 -3.85 3.77 -14.64
C THR A 65 -3.92 3.96 -13.13
N CYS A 66 -3.54 2.94 -12.33
CA CYS A 66 -3.45 3.04 -10.88
C CYS A 66 -2.45 4.12 -10.46
N PHE A 67 -1.23 4.11 -11.00
CA PHE A 67 -0.22 5.12 -10.68
C PHE A 67 -0.69 6.54 -11.07
N LEU A 68 -1.29 6.69 -12.25
CA LEU A 68 -1.84 7.97 -12.69
C LEU A 68 -2.92 8.48 -11.72
N ALA A 69 -3.87 7.62 -11.36
CA ALA A 69 -4.96 7.96 -10.45
C ALA A 69 -4.45 8.32 -9.05
N MET A 70 -3.47 7.57 -8.54
CA MET A 70 -2.81 7.84 -7.26
C MET A 70 -2.08 9.17 -7.27
N GLY A 71 -1.31 9.45 -8.32
CA GLY A 71 -0.60 10.72 -8.47
C GLY A 71 -1.55 11.90 -8.50
N VAL A 72 -2.58 11.85 -9.34
CA VAL A 72 -3.61 12.90 -9.44
C VAL A 72 -4.37 13.05 -8.12
N GLY A 73 -4.83 11.95 -7.52
CA GLY A 73 -5.54 11.96 -6.24
C GLY A 73 -4.70 12.56 -5.12
N THR A 74 -3.43 12.19 -5.03
CA THR A 74 -2.47 12.72 -4.05
C THR A 74 -2.24 14.22 -4.25
N LEU A 75 -2.08 14.69 -5.50
CA LEU A 75 -1.93 16.12 -5.80
C LEU A 75 -3.17 16.91 -5.40
N ILE A 76 -4.36 16.43 -5.75
CA ILE A 76 -5.62 17.10 -5.38
C ILE A 76 -5.76 17.17 -3.87
N GLN A 77 -5.49 16.09 -3.17
CA GLN A 77 -5.61 16.05 -1.72
C GLN A 77 -4.58 16.94 -1.02
N THR A 78 -3.33 16.97 -1.48
CA THR A 78 -2.28 17.78 -0.87
C THR A 78 -2.43 19.28 -1.15
N ILE A 79 -2.99 19.66 -2.29
CA ILE A 79 -3.17 21.07 -2.68
C ILE A 79 -4.49 21.62 -2.13
N PHE A 80 -5.60 20.92 -2.39
CA PHE A 80 -6.96 21.39 -2.11
C PHE A 80 -7.61 20.72 -0.90
N GLY A 81 -7.15 19.52 -0.49
CA GLY A 81 -7.73 18.75 0.59
C GLY A 81 -7.16 19.10 1.97
N ASN A 82 -6.81 18.07 2.74
CA ASN A 82 -6.31 18.20 4.11
C ASN A 82 -4.86 18.71 4.21
N ARG A 83 -4.16 18.81 3.09
CA ARG A 83 -2.76 19.26 2.97
C ARG A 83 -1.75 18.43 3.77
N LEU A 84 -2.11 17.21 4.13
CA LEU A 84 -1.19 16.29 4.81
C LEU A 84 -0.36 15.52 3.78
N PRO A 85 0.87 15.13 4.10
CA PRO A 85 1.73 14.35 3.21
C PRO A 85 1.30 12.86 3.23
N ILE A 86 0.08 12.60 2.77
CA ILE A 86 -0.51 11.26 2.70
C ILE A 86 -0.71 10.92 1.23
N VAL A 87 -0.14 9.79 0.79
CA VAL A 87 -0.35 9.28 -0.56
C VAL A 87 -1.72 8.61 -0.64
N GLN A 88 -2.47 8.91 -1.70
CA GLN A 88 -3.71 8.24 -2.01
C GLN A 88 -3.39 6.97 -2.80
N GLY A 89 -3.81 5.82 -2.30
CA GLY A 89 -3.55 4.54 -2.93
C GLY A 89 -4.79 3.66 -3.02
N PRO A 90 -4.73 2.56 -3.79
CA PRO A 90 -5.84 1.61 -3.90
C PRO A 90 -6.11 0.94 -2.55
N SER A 91 -7.38 0.75 -2.23
CA SER A 91 -7.82 0.13 -0.97
C SER A 91 -8.07 -1.37 -1.14
N ALA A 92 -7.47 -2.18 -0.26
CA ALA A 92 -7.68 -3.62 -0.22
C ALA A 92 -9.15 -4.00 0.01
N SER A 93 -9.84 -3.26 0.86
CA SER A 93 -11.25 -3.51 1.17
C SER A 93 -12.16 -3.24 -0.02
N VAL A 94 -11.89 -2.18 -0.77
CA VAL A 94 -12.64 -1.86 -1.99
C VAL A 94 -12.35 -2.88 -3.08
N LEU A 95 -11.10 -3.28 -3.25
CA LEU A 95 -10.67 -4.25 -4.24
C LEU A 95 -11.37 -5.60 -4.09
N SER A 96 -11.50 -6.07 -2.86
CA SER A 96 -12.15 -7.36 -2.55
C SER A 96 -13.63 -7.40 -2.96
N ALA A 97 -14.29 -6.24 -2.98
CA ALA A 97 -15.67 -6.11 -3.45
C ALA A 97 -15.75 -5.88 -4.98
N MET A 98 -14.84 -5.06 -5.53
CA MET A 98 -14.87 -4.67 -6.93
C MET A 98 -14.48 -5.81 -7.88
N GLY A 99 -13.55 -6.68 -7.50
CA GLY A 99 -13.14 -7.82 -8.32
C GLY A 99 -14.32 -8.72 -8.69
N PRO A 100 -15.05 -9.29 -7.71
CA PRO A 100 -16.24 -10.09 -7.98
C PRO A 100 -17.35 -9.34 -8.74
N VAL A 101 -17.59 -8.07 -8.44
CA VAL A 101 -18.57 -7.25 -9.18
C VAL A 101 -18.19 -7.14 -10.65
N THR A 102 -16.91 -6.92 -10.93
CA THR A 102 -16.41 -6.87 -12.31
C THR A 102 -16.55 -8.22 -13.01
N ALA A 103 -16.25 -9.32 -12.33
CA ALA A 103 -16.39 -10.67 -12.88
C ALA A 103 -17.84 -11.02 -13.24
N MET A 104 -18.80 -10.58 -12.41
CA MET A 104 -20.23 -10.92 -12.59
C MET A 104 -20.96 -9.97 -13.53
N TYR A 105 -20.67 -8.68 -13.46
CA TYR A 105 -21.46 -7.62 -14.12
C TYR A 105 -20.65 -6.73 -15.08
N GLY A 106 -19.35 -6.97 -15.20
CA GLY A 106 -18.45 -6.22 -16.07
C GLY A 106 -18.03 -4.84 -15.53
N PHE A 107 -17.17 -4.17 -16.29
CA PHE A 107 -16.62 -2.85 -15.96
C PHE A 107 -17.66 -1.74 -15.73
N PRO A 108 -18.76 -1.64 -16.53
CA PRO A 108 -19.75 -0.57 -16.33
C PRO A 108 -20.39 -0.62 -14.93
N ALA A 109 -20.70 -1.81 -14.43
CA ALA A 109 -21.29 -1.97 -13.10
C ALA A 109 -20.27 -1.63 -11.99
N MET A 110 -19.00 -2.00 -12.20
CA MET A 110 -17.91 -1.63 -11.31
C MET A 110 -17.77 -0.11 -11.21
N TRP A 111 -17.67 0.59 -12.34
CA TRP A 111 -17.55 2.05 -12.36
C TRP A 111 -18.78 2.75 -11.73
N GLY A 112 -19.97 2.22 -11.99
CA GLY A 112 -21.20 2.69 -11.36
C GLY A 112 -21.14 2.57 -9.83
N SER A 113 -20.69 1.42 -9.31
CA SER A 113 -20.54 1.22 -7.87
C SER A 113 -19.50 2.17 -7.24
N VAL A 114 -18.38 2.42 -7.92
CA VAL A 114 -17.35 3.36 -7.47
C VAL A 114 -17.90 4.78 -7.41
N LEU A 115 -18.65 5.21 -8.43
CA LEU A 115 -19.28 6.54 -8.43
C LEU A 115 -20.27 6.70 -7.28
N VAL A 116 -21.14 5.73 -7.06
CA VAL A 116 -22.10 5.75 -5.95
C VAL A 116 -21.38 5.75 -4.61
N GLY A 117 -20.35 4.91 -4.45
CA GLY A 117 -19.51 4.87 -3.24
C GLY A 117 -18.83 6.21 -2.97
N GLY A 118 -18.19 6.80 -3.99
CA GLY A 118 -17.53 8.11 -3.88
C GLY A 118 -18.50 9.25 -3.55
N LEU A 119 -19.71 9.23 -4.11
CA LEU A 119 -20.76 10.20 -3.75
C LEU A 119 -21.20 10.04 -2.29
N LEU A 120 -21.38 8.81 -1.83
CA LEU A 120 -21.70 8.54 -0.42
C LEU A 120 -20.58 8.99 0.52
N GLU A 121 -19.33 8.70 0.21
CA GLU A 121 -18.18 9.15 0.99
C GLU A 121 -18.11 10.69 1.03
N THR A 122 -18.33 11.33 -0.10
CA THR A 122 -18.35 12.79 -0.21
C THR A 122 -19.48 13.38 0.67
N PHE A 123 -20.67 12.81 0.61
CA PHE A 123 -21.80 13.22 1.45
C PHE A 123 -21.51 13.04 2.94
N LEU A 124 -20.94 11.89 3.34
CA LEU A 124 -20.55 11.61 4.71
C LEU A 124 -19.46 12.58 5.19
N GLY A 125 -18.49 12.91 4.32
CA GLY A 125 -17.46 13.90 4.61
C GLY A 125 -18.01 15.29 4.83
N LEU A 126 -18.84 15.79 3.90
CA LEU A 126 -19.47 17.11 3.97
C LEU A 126 -20.42 17.26 5.16
N SER A 127 -21.18 16.22 5.49
CA SER A 127 -22.10 16.21 6.64
C SER A 127 -21.42 16.21 8.01
N ARG A 128 -20.08 16.07 8.06
CA ARG A 128 -19.28 15.91 9.28
C ARG A 128 -19.74 14.73 10.16
N LEU A 129 -20.52 13.82 9.59
CA LEU A 129 -21.05 12.65 10.30
C LEU A 129 -19.95 11.71 10.75
N LEU A 130 -18.90 11.54 9.93
CA LEU A 130 -17.71 10.75 10.27
C LEU A 130 -17.04 11.23 11.57
N GLY A 131 -16.97 12.55 11.80
CA GLY A 131 -16.43 13.11 13.05
C GLY A 131 -17.25 12.75 14.29
N ARG A 132 -18.58 12.57 14.13
CA ARG A 132 -19.46 12.12 15.21
C ARG A 132 -19.34 10.62 15.44
N ILE A 133 -19.33 9.82 14.37
CA ILE A 133 -19.21 8.35 14.42
C ILE A 133 -17.86 7.94 15.01
N ARG A 134 -16.77 8.64 14.68
CA ARG A 134 -15.43 8.35 15.19
C ARG A 134 -15.36 8.30 16.73
N LYS A 135 -16.18 9.09 17.42
CA LYS A 135 -16.23 9.07 18.90
C LYS A 135 -16.74 7.75 19.47
N PHE A 136 -17.49 6.98 18.68
CA PHE A 136 -18.04 5.68 19.08
C PHE A 136 -17.17 4.50 18.66
N ILE A 137 -16.09 4.75 17.86
CA ILE A 137 -15.18 3.70 17.40
C ILE A 137 -14.02 3.61 18.40
N PRO A 138 -13.99 2.58 19.26
CA PRO A 138 -12.89 2.40 20.19
C PRO A 138 -11.62 1.95 19.43
N PRO A 139 -10.41 2.23 19.96
CA PRO A 139 -9.14 1.85 19.33
C PRO A 139 -9.01 0.36 19.01
N CYS A 140 -9.65 -0.50 19.81
CA CYS A 140 -9.65 -1.95 19.56
C CYS A 140 -10.31 -2.34 18.23
N VAL A 141 -11.37 -1.62 17.81
CA VAL A 141 -12.01 -1.84 16.50
C VAL A 141 -11.05 -1.51 15.36
N THR A 142 -10.38 -0.37 15.45
CA THR A 142 -9.38 0.03 14.45
C THR A 142 -8.24 -1.00 14.39
N GLY A 143 -7.74 -1.44 15.53
CA GLY A 143 -6.70 -2.49 15.60
C GLY A 143 -7.16 -3.81 14.99
N SER A 144 -8.39 -4.23 15.25
CA SER A 144 -8.96 -5.45 14.67
C SER A 144 -9.09 -5.36 13.15
N VAL A 145 -9.52 -4.22 12.61
CA VAL A 145 -9.61 -3.99 11.16
C VAL A 145 -8.23 -4.08 10.52
N VAL A 146 -7.22 -3.41 11.09
CA VAL A 146 -5.84 -3.47 10.58
C VAL A 146 -5.29 -4.89 10.62
N ALA A 147 -5.52 -5.62 11.71
CA ALA A 147 -5.12 -7.03 11.82
C ALA A 147 -5.81 -7.89 10.74
N THR A 148 -7.10 -7.71 10.51
CA THR A 148 -7.86 -8.45 9.48
C THR A 148 -7.29 -8.17 8.09
N ILE A 149 -6.99 -6.92 7.74
CA ILE A 149 -6.34 -6.55 6.47
C ILE A 149 -4.99 -7.27 6.34
N GLY A 150 -4.19 -7.31 7.42
CA GLY A 150 -2.93 -8.03 7.45
C GLY A 150 -3.09 -9.53 7.19
N PHE A 151 -4.08 -10.18 7.79
CA PHE A 151 -4.38 -11.61 7.54
C PHE A 151 -4.83 -11.88 6.10
N VAL A 152 -5.67 -11.02 5.53
CA VAL A 152 -6.09 -11.14 4.12
C VAL A 152 -4.90 -10.99 3.19
N ALA A 153 -4.04 -9.99 3.40
CA ALA A 153 -2.83 -9.81 2.61
C ALA A 153 -1.86 -10.99 2.74
N ALA A 154 -1.68 -11.53 3.95
CA ALA A 154 -0.85 -12.71 4.19
C ALA A 154 -1.39 -13.94 3.43
N ARG A 155 -2.71 -14.18 3.47
CA ARG A 155 -3.34 -15.28 2.73
C ARG A 155 -3.07 -15.18 1.22
N ILE A 156 -3.22 -14.00 0.64
CA ILE A 156 -3.00 -13.78 -0.78
C ILE A 156 -1.52 -14.00 -1.14
N SER A 157 -0.61 -13.45 -0.34
CA SER A 157 0.82 -13.65 -0.53
C SER A 157 1.21 -15.13 -0.49
N LEU A 158 0.64 -15.89 0.44
CA LEU A 158 0.85 -17.35 0.52
C LEU A 158 0.32 -18.06 -0.73
N THR A 159 -0.85 -17.67 -1.23
CA THR A 159 -1.42 -18.26 -2.46
C THR A 159 -0.47 -18.07 -3.65
N TRP A 160 0.14 -16.90 -3.79
CA TRP A 160 1.10 -16.63 -4.86
C TRP A 160 2.42 -17.40 -4.67
N ILE A 161 2.94 -17.46 -3.44
CA ILE A 161 4.18 -18.20 -3.12
C ILE A 161 4.01 -19.69 -3.43
N PHE A 162 2.92 -20.29 -2.96
CA PHE A 162 2.66 -21.71 -3.18
C PHE A 162 2.15 -22.04 -4.59
N GLY A 163 1.42 -21.12 -5.22
CA GLY A 163 0.90 -21.27 -6.58
C GLY A 163 2.00 -21.33 -7.64
N SER A 164 3.18 -20.76 -7.35
CA SER A 164 4.34 -20.84 -8.25
C SER A 164 4.95 -22.24 -8.37
N GLY A 165 4.61 -23.15 -7.48
CA GLY A 165 5.15 -24.53 -7.45
C GLY A 165 6.66 -24.65 -7.20
N ARG A 166 7.33 -23.54 -6.89
CA ARG A 166 8.78 -23.50 -6.65
C ARG A 166 9.09 -23.26 -5.18
N ASN A 167 9.73 -24.20 -4.53
CA ASN A 167 10.19 -24.08 -3.13
C ASN A 167 11.09 -22.86 -2.91
N LEU A 168 11.74 -22.37 -3.97
CA LEU A 168 12.64 -21.24 -3.91
C LEU A 168 11.91 -19.91 -3.62
N HIS A 169 10.68 -19.72 -4.13
CA HIS A 169 9.87 -18.53 -3.78
C HIS A 169 9.50 -18.50 -2.30
N LEU A 170 9.24 -19.66 -1.71
CA LEU A 170 9.03 -19.77 -0.26
C LEU A 170 10.28 -19.38 0.53
N VAL A 171 11.45 -19.89 0.11
CA VAL A 171 12.73 -19.54 0.74
C VAL A 171 12.99 -18.04 0.64
N MET A 172 12.77 -17.44 -0.53
CA MET A 172 12.92 -16.00 -0.73
C MET A 172 11.97 -15.18 0.17
N ALA A 173 10.71 -15.60 0.28
CA ALA A 173 9.74 -14.94 1.14
C ALA A 173 10.16 -15.00 2.62
N VAL A 174 10.62 -16.15 3.10
CA VAL A 174 11.13 -16.31 4.47
C VAL A 174 12.38 -15.46 4.70
N VAL A 175 13.34 -15.49 3.76
CA VAL A 175 14.55 -14.66 3.85
C VAL A 175 14.20 -13.18 3.87
N ALA A 176 13.30 -12.72 2.98
CA ALA A 176 12.85 -11.33 2.97
C ALA A 176 12.19 -10.92 4.30
N PHE A 177 11.38 -11.79 4.87
CA PHE A 177 10.74 -11.56 6.18
C PHE A 177 11.78 -11.45 7.30
N VAL A 178 12.74 -12.38 7.37
CA VAL A 178 13.83 -12.36 8.38
C VAL A 178 14.68 -11.11 8.21
N VAL A 179 15.08 -10.77 6.98
CA VAL A 179 15.86 -9.55 6.69
C VAL A 179 15.07 -8.30 7.12
N ALA A 180 13.78 -8.24 6.83
CA ALA A 180 12.92 -7.13 7.25
C ALA A 180 12.89 -6.99 8.79
N LEU A 181 12.74 -8.09 9.53
CA LEU A 181 12.79 -8.08 11.00
C LEU A 181 14.15 -7.59 11.52
N VAL A 182 15.25 -8.10 10.96
CA VAL A 182 16.60 -7.68 11.34
C VAL A 182 16.80 -6.19 11.08
N LEU A 183 16.41 -5.69 9.91
CA LEU A 183 16.50 -4.26 9.57
C LEU A 183 15.69 -3.40 10.54
N LYS A 184 14.50 -3.84 10.90
CA LYS A 184 13.62 -3.10 11.82
C LYS A 184 14.18 -3.01 13.22
N PHE A 185 14.67 -4.11 13.77
CA PHE A 185 15.05 -4.17 15.18
C PHE A 185 16.52 -3.85 15.44
N ARG A 186 17.41 -4.14 14.47
CA ARG A 186 18.87 -3.95 14.66
C ARG A 186 19.36 -2.57 14.21
N PHE A 187 18.71 -1.95 13.23
CA PHE A 187 19.07 -0.66 12.68
C PHE A 187 18.17 0.45 13.23
N LYS A 188 18.66 1.69 13.17
CA LYS A 188 17.92 2.89 13.58
C LYS A 188 17.89 3.89 12.41
N GLY A 189 17.00 4.90 12.49
CA GLY A 189 16.89 5.95 11.50
C GLY A 189 16.14 5.52 10.23
N ILE A 190 16.62 5.93 9.06
CA ILE A 190 15.96 5.76 7.77
C ILE A 190 15.81 4.29 7.38
N ILE A 191 16.83 3.46 7.61
CA ILE A 191 16.82 2.03 7.27
C ILE A 191 15.72 1.29 8.05
N SER A 192 15.57 1.60 9.36
CA SER A 192 14.51 1.00 10.17
C SER A 192 13.10 1.50 9.79
N ARG A 193 12.97 2.65 9.14
CA ARG A 193 11.67 3.15 8.67
C ARG A 193 11.27 2.55 7.33
N GLY A 194 12.25 2.36 6.43
CA GLY A 194 12.06 1.73 5.11
C GLY A 194 12.36 0.22 5.09
N PHE A 195 12.34 -0.45 6.23
CA PHE A 195 12.83 -1.84 6.36
C PHE A 195 12.15 -2.82 5.40
N ILE A 196 10.85 -2.68 5.16
CA ILE A 196 10.11 -3.55 4.25
C ILE A 196 10.64 -3.38 2.83
N LEU A 197 10.74 -2.13 2.37
CA LEU A 197 11.22 -1.83 1.04
C LEU A 197 12.65 -2.32 0.81
N VAL A 198 13.55 -2.01 1.75
CA VAL A 198 14.96 -2.43 1.65
C VAL A 198 15.06 -3.96 1.61
N ALA A 199 14.30 -4.66 2.47
CA ALA A 199 14.30 -6.11 2.49
C ALA A 199 13.74 -6.72 1.20
N THR A 200 12.62 -6.20 0.69
CA THR A 200 11.98 -6.73 -0.53
C THR A 200 12.80 -6.45 -1.77
N LEU A 201 13.42 -5.28 -1.90
CA LEU A 201 14.31 -4.98 -3.02
C LEU A 201 15.57 -5.82 -2.98
N LEU A 202 16.26 -5.90 -1.83
CA LEU A 202 17.48 -6.68 -1.71
C LEU A 202 17.24 -8.16 -2.02
N VAL A 203 16.25 -8.76 -1.37
CA VAL A 203 15.97 -10.19 -1.52
C VAL A 203 15.28 -10.46 -2.86
N GLY A 204 14.40 -9.60 -3.34
CA GLY A 204 13.71 -9.74 -4.62
C GLY A 204 14.67 -9.67 -5.80
N VAL A 205 15.52 -8.66 -5.87
CA VAL A 205 16.51 -8.49 -6.95
C VAL A 205 17.57 -9.61 -6.89
N ALA A 206 18.11 -9.89 -5.71
CA ALA A 206 19.11 -10.96 -5.56
C ALA A 206 18.51 -12.33 -5.91
N GLY A 207 17.31 -12.64 -5.42
CA GLY A 207 16.63 -13.89 -5.68
C GLY A 207 16.25 -14.05 -7.15
N ALA A 208 15.65 -13.04 -7.77
CA ALA A 208 15.28 -13.07 -9.19
C ALA A 208 16.52 -13.26 -10.09
N SER A 209 17.64 -12.60 -9.73
CA SER A 209 18.92 -12.79 -10.45
C SER A 209 19.46 -14.21 -10.33
N MET A 210 19.33 -14.83 -9.14
CA MET A 210 19.79 -16.21 -8.91
C MET A 210 18.93 -17.26 -9.64
N ILE A 211 17.65 -16.97 -9.84
CA ILE A 211 16.70 -17.88 -10.52
C ILE A 211 16.82 -17.76 -12.04
N GLY A 212 17.46 -16.71 -12.56
CA GLY A 212 17.52 -16.42 -13.99
C GLY A 212 16.19 -15.91 -14.58
N GLU A 213 15.24 -15.51 -13.74
CA GLU A 213 13.98 -14.90 -14.16
C GLU A 213 14.14 -13.39 -14.46
N TYR A 214 15.28 -12.81 -14.09
CA TYR A 214 15.57 -11.40 -14.31
C TYR A 214 16.32 -11.21 -15.64
N ASN A 215 15.66 -10.62 -16.59
CA ASN A 215 16.27 -10.27 -17.87
C ASN A 215 16.82 -8.83 -17.83
N TRP A 216 18.11 -8.70 -17.53
CA TRP A 216 18.78 -7.40 -17.46
C TRP A 216 18.74 -6.64 -18.77
N SER A 217 18.70 -7.32 -19.94
CA SER A 217 18.62 -6.67 -21.24
C SER A 217 17.29 -5.96 -21.49
N ALA A 218 16.19 -6.50 -20.93
CA ALA A 218 14.87 -5.87 -21.04
C ALA A 218 14.69 -4.61 -20.15
N VAL A 219 15.62 -4.36 -19.25
CA VAL A 219 15.59 -3.14 -18.38
C VAL A 219 16.36 -1.98 -19.01
N ILE A 220 17.24 -2.27 -19.99
CA ILE A 220 18.14 -1.30 -20.63
C ILE A 220 17.57 -0.78 -21.95
N GLU A 221 16.60 -1.51 -22.55
CA GLU A 221 15.82 -1.07 -23.71
C GLU A 221 14.62 -0.23 -23.27
#